data_c6a2c8e0cf767886d8e6e34cf4ca9fe8
#
_entry.id   c6a2c8e0cf767886d8e6e34cf4ca9fe8
#
_cell.length_a   1.000
_cell.length_b   1.000
_cell.length_c   1.000
_cell.angle_alpha   90.00
_cell.angle_beta   90.00
_cell.angle_gamma   90.00
#
_symmetry.space_group_name_H-M   'P 1'
#
loop_
_entity.id
_entity.type
_entity.pdbx_description
1 polymer ?
#
loop_
_entity_poly.entity_id
_entity_poly.type
_entity_poly.pdbx_seq_one_letter_code
_entity_poly.pdbx_strand_id
1 'polypeptide(L)'
;NKKVRTHTLPTLKIAARGIDQVYRDNPTHQALFLANLKEQNYLFHRLRTMNRYGVLGSYIPAFAQVTGLMQYDLFHRYTVDAHTLFLIRILHRVTDPRFSEEFPLVSSIFQRIERKEILVLAAMFHDIAKGRGGNHSLLGETESIEFCLAHGMSQADAHLVGWLTRYHLL
;
A
#
# COMPACT_ATOMS: atom_id res chain seq x y z
N ASN A 1 -9.53 -4.43 -20.22
CA ASN A 1 -10.39 -3.97 -19.10
C ASN A 1 -10.94 -5.19 -18.34
N LYS A 2 -10.09 -5.84 -17.51
CA LYS A 2 -10.54 -6.98 -16.68
C LYS A 2 -11.12 -6.43 -15.38
N LYS A 3 -12.35 -5.91 -15.42
CA LYS A 3 -13.13 -5.70 -14.19
C LYS A 3 -13.46 -7.06 -13.57
N VAL A 4 -13.23 -7.21 -12.28
CA VAL A 4 -13.72 -8.38 -11.53
C VAL A 4 -15.23 -8.43 -11.70
N ARG A 5 -15.75 -9.57 -12.18
CA ARG A 5 -17.19 -9.72 -12.44
C ARG A 5 -17.96 -9.63 -11.12
N THR A 6 -19.12 -9.00 -11.13
CA THR A 6 -19.92 -8.72 -9.92
C THR A 6 -20.23 -9.96 -9.08
N HIS A 7 -20.45 -11.13 -9.72
CA HIS A 7 -20.69 -12.40 -9.03
C HIS A 7 -19.44 -13.01 -8.37
N THR A 8 -18.21 -12.54 -8.75
CA THR A 8 -16.95 -12.98 -8.14
C THR A 8 -16.65 -12.21 -6.83
N LEU A 9 -17.28 -11.05 -6.61
CA LEU A 9 -16.98 -10.18 -5.48
C LEU A 9 -17.32 -10.81 -4.11
N PRO A 10 -18.48 -11.48 -3.90
CA PRO A 10 -18.74 -12.20 -2.65
C PRO A 10 -17.74 -13.32 -2.39
N THR A 11 -17.33 -14.02 -3.44
CA THR A 11 -16.34 -15.11 -3.38
C THR A 11 -14.98 -14.59 -2.91
N LEU A 12 -14.58 -13.36 -3.28
CA LEU A 12 -13.34 -12.74 -2.79
C LEU A 12 -13.33 -12.58 -1.28
N LYS A 13 -14.45 -12.19 -0.67
CA LYS A 13 -14.55 -12.04 0.79
C LYS A 13 -14.41 -13.38 1.52
N ILE A 14 -14.92 -14.45 0.92
CA ILE A 14 -14.77 -15.81 1.46
C ILE A 14 -13.34 -16.29 1.28
N ALA A 15 -12.77 -16.12 0.08
CA ALA A 15 -11.39 -16.51 -0.22
C ALA A 15 -10.36 -15.76 0.62
N ALA A 16 -10.60 -14.47 0.95
CA ALA A 16 -9.73 -13.69 1.82
C ALA A 16 -9.53 -14.34 3.20
N ARG A 17 -10.53 -15.06 3.72
CA ARG A 17 -10.42 -15.79 5.00
C ARG A 17 -9.45 -16.97 4.94
N GLY A 18 -9.13 -17.48 3.76
CA GLY A 18 -8.16 -18.53 3.54
C GLY A 18 -6.72 -18.04 3.37
N ILE A 19 -6.48 -16.73 3.45
CA ILE A 19 -5.12 -16.16 3.40
C ILE A 19 -4.51 -16.29 4.80
N ASP A 20 -3.88 -17.40 5.05
CA ASP A 20 -3.14 -17.73 6.27
C ASP A 20 -1.64 -17.42 6.14
N GLN A 21 -0.84 -17.81 7.12
CA GLN A 21 0.62 -17.61 7.09
C GLN A 21 1.27 -18.39 5.95
N VAL A 22 0.83 -19.64 5.71
CA VAL A 22 1.37 -20.48 4.62
C VAL A 22 1.15 -19.82 3.26
N TYR A 23 -0.03 -19.21 3.07
CA TYR A 23 -0.33 -18.45 1.86
C TYR A 23 0.60 -17.23 1.72
N ARG A 24 0.83 -16.47 2.81
CA ARG A 24 1.67 -15.27 2.80
C ARG A 24 3.14 -15.58 2.57
N ASP A 25 3.62 -16.71 3.11
CA ASP A 25 5.02 -17.15 2.98
C ASP A 25 5.33 -17.83 1.65
N ASN A 26 4.32 -18.05 0.81
CA ASN A 26 4.52 -18.66 -0.50
C ASN A 26 5.19 -17.68 -1.47
N PRO A 27 6.41 -18.00 -2.00
CA PRO A 27 7.16 -17.11 -2.88
C PRO A 27 6.41 -16.70 -4.15
N THR A 28 5.56 -17.59 -4.67
CA THR A 28 4.73 -17.27 -5.85
C THR A 28 3.71 -16.19 -5.53
N HIS A 29 3.06 -16.26 -4.35
CA HIS A 29 2.08 -15.24 -3.94
C HIS A 29 2.76 -13.90 -3.64
N GLN A 30 3.95 -13.93 -3.04
CA GLN A 30 4.78 -12.75 -2.77
C GLN A 30 5.18 -12.06 -4.07
N ALA A 31 5.67 -12.83 -5.05
CA ALA A 31 6.01 -12.31 -6.38
C ALA A 31 4.81 -11.71 -7.11
N LEU A 32 3.64 -12.37 -7.03
CA LEU A 32 2.39 -11.88 -7.61
C LEU A 32 1.92 -10.57 -6.94
N PHE A 33 2.07 -10.45 -5.62
CA PHE A 33 1.73 -9.22 -4.90
C PHE A 33 2.61 -8.05 -5.37
N LEU A 34 3.94 -8.24 -5.41
CA LEU A 34 4.86 -7.22 -5.92
C LEU A 34 4.59 -6.88 -7.39
N ALA A 35 4.35 -7.87 -8.25
CA ALA A 35 3.97 -7.64 -9.65
C ALA A 35 2.69 -6.79 -9.75
N ASN A 36 1.75 -6.99 -8.84
CA ASN A 36 0.53 -6.19 -8.75
C ASN A 36 0.82 -4.72 -8.40
N LEU A 37 1.82 -4.44 -7.55
CA LEU A 37 2.22 -3.07 -7.19
C LEU A 37 3.01 -2.38 -8.31
N LYS A 38 3.79 -3.14 -9.09
CA LYS A 38 4.54 -2.63 -10.27
C LYS A 38 3.62 -2.22 -11.41
N GLU A 39 2.50 -2.93 -11.60
CA GLU A 39 1.51 -2.59 -12.62
C GLU A 39 0.72 -1.35 -12.22
N GLN A 40 1.06 -0.21 -12.80
CA GLN A 40 0.46 1.08 -12.42
C GLN A 40 -0.97 1.27 -12.94
N ASN A 41 -1.34 0.58 -14.03
CA ASN A 41 -2.68 0.67 -14.57
C ASN A 41 -3.71 0.19 -13.55
N TYR A 42 -4.64 1.05 -13.17
CA TYR A 42 -5.71 0.75 -12.22
C TYR A 42 -5.24 0.32 -10.81
N LEU A 43 -3.99 0.59 -10.41
CA LEU A 43 -3.43 0.18 -9.12
C LEU A 43 -4.33 0.60 -7.95
N PHE A 44 -4.71 1.87 -7.89
CA PHE A 44 -5.63 2.36 -6.85
C PHE A 44 -6.94 1.56 -6.80
N HIS A 45 -7.55 1.28 -7.95
CA HIS A 45 -8.81 0.51 -7.99
C HIS A 45 -8.62 -0.92 -7.52
N ARG A 46 -7.49 -1.56 -7.82
CA ARG A 46 -7.16 -2.90 -7.33
C ARG A 46 -6.99 -2.91 -5.82
N LEU A 47 -6.14 -2.04 -5.27
CA LEU A 47 -5.90 -1.95 -3.83
C LEU A 47 -7.17 -1.57 -3.06
N ARG A 48 -7.95 -0.63 -3.57
CA ARG A 48 -9.26 -0.29 -3.00
C ARG A 48 -10.21 -1.48 -2.98
N THR A 49 -10.24 -2.29 -4.05
CA THR A 49 -11.04 -3.50 -4.11
C THR A 49 -10.54 -4.54 -3.11
N MET A 50 -9.22 -4.77 -3.04
CA MET A 50 -8.61 -5.68 -2.07
C MET A 50 -8.95 -5.24 -0.63
N ASN A 51 -8.85 -3.95 -0.32
CA ASN A 51 -9.23 -3.43 0.99
C ASN A 51 -10.71 -3.66 1.29
N ARG A 52 -11.59 -3.28 0.37
CA ARG A 52 -13.06 -3.41 0.53
C ARG A 52 -13.52 -4.84 0.82
N TYR A 53 -12.85 -5.83 0.24
CA TYR A 53 -13.20 -7.26 0.41
C TYR A 53 -12.32 -7.99 1.42
N GLY A 54 -11.50 -7.26 2.19
CA GLY A 54 -10.67 -7.80 3.26
C GLY A 54 -9.41 -8.52 2.81
N VAL A 55 -9.16 -8.61 1.50
CA VAL A 55 -7.97 -9.28 0.93
C VAL A 55 -6.68 -8.60 1.39
N LEU A 56 -6.67 -7.25 1.39
CA LEU A 56 -5.46 -6.49 1.76
C LEU A 56 -5.09 -6.71 3.23
N GLY A 57 -6.06 -6.62 4.14
CA GLY A 57 -5.83 -6.86 5.57
C GLY A 57 -5.51 -8.33 5.88
N SER A 58 -6.07 -9.30 5.14
CA SER A 58 -5.71 -10.69 5.29
C SER A 58 -4.28 -10.98 4.81
N TYR A 59 -3.83 -10.29 3.75
CA TYR A 59 -2.49 -10.43 3.21
C TYR A 59 -1.44 -9.67 4.02
N ILE A 60 -1.76 -8.48 4.50
CA ILE A 60 -0.91 -7.65 5.38
C ILE A 60 -1.66 -7.48 6.71
N PRO A 61 -1.43 -8.36 7.71
CA PRO A 61 -2.17 -8.31 8.98
C PRO A 61 -2.08 -6.97 9.72
N ALA A 62 -0.94 -6.28 9.60
CA ALA A 62 -0.76 -4.93 10.12
C ALA A 62 -1.74 -3.93 9.48
N PHE A 63 -2.06 -4.09 8.19
CA PHE A 63 -3.03 -3.24 7.50
C PHE A 63 -4.47 -3.49 8.01
N ALA A 64 -4.79 -4.72 8.43
CA ALA A 64 -6.08 -5.01 9.06
C ALA A 64 -6.28 -4.22 10.35
N GLN A 65 -5.21 -3.99 11.13
CA GLN A 65 -5.28 -3.26 12.41
C GLN A 65 -5.61 -1.78 12.22
N VAL A 66 -5.26 -1.20 11.09
CA VAL A 66 -5.56 0.22 10.77
C VAL A 66 -6.80 0.39 9.91
N THR A 67 -7.40 -0.72 9.44
CA THR A 67 -8.65 -0.67 8.66
C THR A 67 -9.81 -0.20 9.54
N GLY A 68 -10.44 0.90 9.16
CA GLY A 68 -11.52 1.52 9.92
C GLY A 68 -11.06 2.28 11.17
N LEU A 69 -9.75 2.33 11.44
CA LEU A 69 -9.21 3.08 12.57
C LEU A 69 -9.35 4.59 12.32
N MET A 70 -10.14 5.27 13.15
CA MET A 70 -10.24 6.73 13.17
C MET A 70 -9.18 7.31 14.11
N GLN A 71 -8.46 8.32 13.64
CA GLN A 71 -7.68 9.17 14.53
C GLN A 71 -8.51 10.41 14.88
N TYR A 72 -8.66 10.67 16.18
CA TYR A 72 -9.33 11.87 16.69
C TYR A 72 -8.35 13.05 16.78
N ASP A 73 -7.70 13.37 15.64
CA ASP A 73 -6.97 14.61 15.47
C ASP A 73 -7.84 15.63 14.72
N LEU A 74 -7.69 16.92 15.04
CA LEU A 74 -8.46 18.03 14.47
C LEU A 74 -8.45 18.09 12.94
N PHE A 75 -7.61 17.29 12.26
CA PHE A 75 -7.38 17.31 10.82
C PHE A 75 -7.73 16.00 10.08
N HIS A 76 -8.12 14.92 10.76
CA HIS A 76 -8.34 13.63 10.11
C HIS A 76 -9.81 13.38 9.79
N ARG A 77 -10.13 13.54 8.51
CA ARG A 77 -11.45 13.28 7.91
C ARG A 77 -11.66 11.82 7.49
N TYR A 78 -10.60 11.02 7.52
CA TYR A 78 -10.55 9.66 6.98
C TYR A 78 -10.01 8.68 8.01
N THR A 79 -10.42 7.41 7.88
CA THR A 79 -9.75 6.30 8.55
C THR A 79 -8.34 6.13 7.99
N VAL A 80 -7.42 5.52 8.76
CA VAL A 80 -6.02 5.35 8.37
C VAL A 80 -5.90 4.61 7.03
N ASP A 81 -6.66 3.54 6.83
CA ASP A 81 -6.68 2.80 5.56
C ASP A 81 -7.23 3.64 4.40
N ALA A 82 -8.27 4.44 4.63
CA ALA A 82 -8.82 5.33 3.62
C ALA A 82 -7.83 6.45 3.25
N HIS A 83 -7.10 7.00 4.24
CA HIS A 83 -6.03 7.98 4.03
C HIS A 83 -4.89 7.37 3.20
N THR A 84 -4.43 6.19 3.56
CA THR A 84 -3.40 5.44 2.82
C THR A 84 -3.81 5.23 1.35
N LEU A 85 -5.03 4.75 1.12
CA LEU A 85 -5.53 4.57 -0.25
C LEU A 85 -5.68 5.89 -1.01
N PHE A 86 -6.05 6.97 -0.32
CA PHE A 86 -6.12 8.31 -0.92
C PHE A 86 -4.73 8.80 -1.34
N LEU A 87 -3.70 8.61 -0.50
CA LEU A 87 -2.31 8.91 -0.86
C LEU A 87 -1.87 8.14 -2.11
N ILE A 88 -2.12 6.83 -2.18
CA ILE A 88 -1.82 6.02 -3.37
C ILE A 88 -2.56 6.54 -4.61
N ARG A 89 -3.80 7.01 -4.46
CA ARG A 89 -4.53 7.65 -5.55
C ARG A 89 -3.84 8.93 -6.04
N ILE A 90 -3.32 9.75 -5.13
CA ILE A 90 -2.56 10.96 -5.49
C ILE A 90 -1.27 10.57 -6.20
N LEU A 91 -0.49 9.60 -5.67
CA LEU A 91 0.70 9.09 -6.34
C LEU A 91 0.41 8.63 -7.77
N HIS A 92 -0.67 7.88 -7.96
CA HIS A 92 -1.10 7.47 -9.30
C HIS A 92 -1.47 8.67 -10.19
N ARG A 93 -2.11 9.69 -9.64
CA ARG A 93 -2.53 10.89 -10.39
C ARG A 93 -1.32 11.70 -10.87
N VAL A 94 -0.33 11.91 -10.02
CA VAL A 94 0.88 12.66 -10.39
C VAL A 94 1.79 11.92 -11.36
N THR A 95 1.65 10.60 -11.47
CA THR A 95 2.38 9.79 -12.47
C THR A 95 1.69 9.74 -13.84
N ASP A 96 0.42 10.13 -13.92
CA ASP A 96 -0.36 10.13 -15.16
C ASP A 96 -0.12 11.43 -15.93
N PRO A 97 0.41 11.39 -17.17
CA PRO A 97 0.67 12.57 -17.96
C PRO A 97 -0.56 13.49 -18.17
N ARG A 98 -1.77 12.93 -18.10
CA ARG A 98 -3.01 13.68 -18.24
C ARG A 98 -3.23 14.73 -17.13
N PHE A 99 -2.55 14.57 -15.99
CA PHE A 99 -2.63 15.47 -14.84
C PHE A 99 -1.36 16.27 -14.61
N SER A 100 -0.40 16.25 -15.57
CA SER A 100 0.89 16.93 -15.45
C SER A 100 0.76 18.45 -15.28
N GLU A 101 -0.29 19.06 -15.83
CA GLU A 101 -0.55 20.50 -15.69
C GLU A 101 -0.98 20.89 -14.28
N GLU A 102 -1.60 19.97 -13.53
CA GLU A 102 -2.06 20.22 -12.16
C GLU A 102 -0.89 20.28 -11.17
N PHE A 103 0.16 19.46 -11.39
CA PHE A 103 1.36 19.37 -10.55
C PHE A 103 2.63 19.25 -11.38
N PRO A 104 3.05 20.30 -12.14
CA PRO A 104 4.08 20.17 -13.17
C PRO A 104 5.42 19.68 -12.63
N LEU A 105 5.89 20.28 -11.51
CA LEU A 105 7.17 19.90 -10.91
C LEU A 105 7.13 18.48 -10.38
N VAL A 106 6.10 18.13 -9.60
CA VAL A 106 5.94 16.80 -9.01
C VAL A 106 5.84 15.76 -10.12
N SER A 107 5.01 16.00 -11.14
CA SER A 107 4.85 15.09 -12.27
C SER A 107 6.16 14.87 -13.03
N SER A 108 6.97 15.92 -13.25
CA SER A 108 8.26 15.80 -13.92
C SER A 108 9.25 14.95 -13.13
N ILE A 109 9.26 15.04 -11.80
CA ILE A 109 10.09 14.22 -10.92
C ILE A 109 9.60 12.76 -10.93
N PHE A 110 8.29 12.55 -10.75
CA PHE A 110 7.71 11.21 -10.71
C PHE A 110 7.83 10.42 -12.01
N GLN A 111 7.83 11.08 -13.16
CA GLN A 111 8.06 10.43 -14.45
C GLN A 111 9.46 9.82 -14.56
N ARG A 112 10.46 10.35 -13.86
CA ARG A 112 11.84 9.85 -13.81
C ARG A 112 12.03 8.69 -12.85
N ILE A 113 11.07 8.44 -11.95
CA ILE A 113 11.16 7.34 -10.98
C ILE A 113 10.80 6.04 -11.68
N GLU A 114 11.80 5.18 -11.87
CA GLU A 114 11.64 3.88 -12.52
C GLU A 114 10.87 2.89 -11.62
N ARG A 115 11.18 2.91 -10.32
CA ARG A 115 10.68 1.93 -9.34
C ARG A 115 9.54 2.49 -8.49
N LYS A 116 8.39 2.71 -9.13
CA LYS A 116 7.21 3.33 -8.50
C LYS A 116 6.62 2.48 -7.39
N GLU A 117 6.82 1.16 -7.44
CA GLU A 117 6.40 0.24 -6.37
C GLU A 117 7.02 0.57 -5.01
N ILE A 118 8.22 1.15 -4.96
CA ILE A 118 8.85 1.61 -3.71
C ILE A 118 8.01 2.70 -3.05
N LEU A 119 7.55 3.69 -3.82
CA LEU A 119 6.70 4.75 -3.31
C LEU A 119 5.33 4.23 -2.87
N VAL A 120 4.79 3.27 -3.60
CA VAL A 120 3.50 2.64 -3.24
C VAL A 120 3.64 1.88 -1.94
N LEU A 121 4.73 1.11 -1.75
CA LEU A 121 5.01 0.40 -0.50
C LEU A 121 5.20 1.39 0.66
N ALA A 122 6.02 2.43 0.49
CA ALA A 122 6.18 3.46 1.50
C ALA A 122 4.83 4.11 1.87
N ALA A 123 3.99 4.43 0.89
CA ALA A 123 2.64 4.93 1.13
C ALA A 123 1.75 3.92 1.85
N MET A 124 1.89 2.61 1.59
CA MET A 124 1.13 1.59 2.31
C MET A 124 1.53 1.44 3.77
N PHE A 125 2.80 1.69 4.08
CA PHE A 125 3.37 1.46 5.40
C PHE A 125 3.54 2.73 6.25
N HIS A 126 3.41 3.95 5.69
CA HIS A 126 3.73 5.19 6.41
C HIS A 126 2.98 5.34 7.75
N ASP A 127 1.74 4.88 7.81
CA ASP A 127 0.86 4.94 8.97
C ASP A 127 0.45 3.56 9.51
N ILE A 128 1.12 2.49 9.09
CA ILE A 128 0.73 1.09 9.34
C ILE A 128 0.69 0.74 10.84
N ALA A 129 1.49 1.41 11.65
CA ALA A 129 1.61 1.17 13.08
C ALA A 129 0.83 2.18 13.94
N LYS A 130 -0.01 3.02 13.34
CA LYS A 130 -0.88 3.94 14.09
C LYS A 130 -1.82 3.19 15.03
N GLY A 131 -2.07 3.77 16.19
CA GLY A 131 -2.95 3.18 17.21
C GLY A 131 -2.31 2.11 18.10
N ARG A 132 -1.04 1.72 17.86
CA ARG A 132 -0.36 0.69 18.67
C ARG A 132 0.45 1.25 19.85
N GLY A 133 0.48 2.57 20.02
CA GLY A 133 1.32 3.27 21.00
C GLY A 133 2.77 3.40 20.53
N GLY A 134 3.53 4.30 21.17
CA GLY A 134 4.92 4.57 20.82
C GLY A 134 5.07 5.34 19.50
N ASN A 135 6.27 5.28 18.93
CA ASN A 135 6.58 5.95 17.67
C ASN A 135 6.16 5.09 16.48
N HIS A 136 5.01 5.40 15.89
CA HIS A 136 4.45 4.63 14.76
C HIS A 136 5.36 4.67 13.52
N SER A 137 6.15 5.73 13.33
CA SER A 137 7.06 5.83 12.17
C SER A 137 8.25 4.87 12.30
N LEU A 138 8.78 4.67 13.53
CA LEU A 138 9.83 3.67 13.79
C LEU A 138 9.31 2.23 13.63
N LEU A 139 8.12 1.95 14.15
CA LEU A 139 7.48 0.65 13.98
C LEU A 139 7.18 0.37 12.50
N GLY A 140 6.67 1.36 11.80
CA GLY A 140 6.39 1.26 10.37
C GLY A 140 7.65 1.04 9.52
N GLU A 141 8.78 1.68 9.86
CA GLU A 141 10.07 1.44 9.24
C GLU A 141 10.46 -0.04 9.33
N THR A 142 10.45 -0.59 10.55
CA THR A 142 10.82 -1.99 10.79
C THR A 142 9.91 -2.94 10.00
N GLU A 143 8.60 -2.80 10.13
CA GLU A 143 7.64 -3.67 9.46
C GLU A 143 7.70 -3.59 7.94
N SER A 144 7.95 -2.40 7.39
CA SER A 144 8.08 -2.23 5.94
C SER A 144 9.36 -2.87 5.40
N ILE A 145 10.48 -2.79 6.12
CA ILE A 145 11.73 -3.47 5.75
C ILE A 145 11.54 -4.99 5.78
N GLU A 146 10.99 -5.52 6.87
CA GLU A 146 10.74 -6.97 7.01
C GLU A 146 9.82 -7.48 5.90
N PHE A 147 8.73 -6.74 5.61
CA PHE A 147 7.83 -7.08 4.52
C PHE A 147 8.52 -7.11 3.17
N CYS A 148 9.31 -6.08 2.84
CA CYS A 148 10.02 -5.98 1.57
C CYS A 148 11.03 -7.12 1.40
N LEU A 149 11.81 -7.43 2.46
CA LEU A 149 12.78 -8.52 2.43
C LEU A 149 12.10 -9.89 2.27
N ALA A 150 11.02 -10.14 3.00
CA ALA A 150 10.23 -11.36 2.86
C ALA A 150 9.70 -11.54 1.42
N HIS A 151 9.39 -10.45 0.73
CA HIS A 151 8.94 -10.45 -0.67
C HIS A 151 10.08 -10.48 -1.70
N GLY A 152 11.33 -10.73 -1.28
CA GLY A 152 12.47 -10.86 -2.17
C GLY A 152 12.98 -9.55 -2.78
N MET A 153 12.68 -8.41 -2.18
CA MET A 153 13.28 -7.13 -2.57
C MET A 153 14.74 -7.08 -2.09
N SER A 154 15.56 -6.28 -2.78
CA SER A 154 16.94 -6.05 -2.35
C SER A 154 17.01 -5.34 -1.00
N GLN A 155 18.09 -5.52 -0.27
CA GLN A 155 18.37 -4.80 0.98
C GLN A 155 18.26 -3.28 0.78
N ALA A 156 18.85 -2.76 -0.31
CA ALA A 156 18.83 -1.33 -0.62
C ALA A 156 17.40 -0.80 -0.82
N ASP A 157 16.56 -1.54 -1.53
CA ASP A 157 15.17 -1.15 -1.77
C ASP A 157 14.31 -1.24 -0.51
N ALA A 158 14.49 -2.31 0.27
CA ALA A 158 13.78 -2.50 1.52
C ALA A 158 14.10 -1.35 2.50
N HIS A 159 15.38 -1.00 2.65
CA HIS A 159 15.79 0.12 3.48
C HIS A 159 15.31 1.48 2.93
N LEU A 160 15.23 1.66 1.61
CA LEU A 160 14.65 2.86 1.02
C LEU A 160 13.15 2.99 1.35
N VAL A 161 12.40 1.90 1.26
CA VAL A 161 10.99 1.89 1.70
C VAL A 161 10.88 2.24 3.18
N GLY A 162 11.70 1.62 4.03
CA GLY A 162 11.75 1.89 5.47
C GLY A 162 12.08 3.35 5.78
N TRP A 163 13.10 3.91 5.12
CA TRP A 163 13.48 5.32 5.27
C TRP A 163 12.33 6.27 4.90
N LEU A 164 11.68 6.05 3.75
CA LEU A 164 10.52 6.83 3.32
C LEU A 164 9.35 6.71 4.30
N THR A 165 9.12 5.50 4.84
CA THR A 165 8.10 5.25 5.88
C THR A 165 8.41 6.00 7.17
N ARG A 166 9.65 5.98 7.63
CA ARG A 166 10.08 6.64 8.87
C ARG A 166 9.95 8.15 8.82
N TYR A 167 10.38 8.75 7.72
CA TYR A 167 10.52 10.20 7.57
C TYR A 167 9.36 10.87 6.82
N HIS A 168 8.20 10.22 6.75
CA HIS A 168 7.03 10.73 6.03
C HIS A 168 6.42 12.02 6.62
N LEU A 169 6.82 12.40 7.85
CA LEU A 169 6.36 13.61 8.53
C LEU A 169 7.35 14.78 8.46
N LEU A 170 8.47 14.66 7.72
CA LEU A 170 9.47 15.73 7.53
C LEU A 170 9.08 16.73 6.45
#